data_c7bf0a0f5cd914d90326a7de9b7c1e59
#
_entry.id   c7bf0a0f5cd914d90326a7de9b7c1e59
#
_cell.length_a   1.000
_cell.length_b   1.000
_cell.length_c   1.000
_cell.angle_alpha   90.00
_cell.angle_beta   90.00
_cell.angle_gamma   90.00
#
_symmetry.space_group_name_H-M   'P 1'
#
loop_
_entity.id
_entity.type
_entity.pdbx_description
1 polymer ?
#
loop_
_entity_poly.entity_id
_entity_poly.type
_entity_poly.pdbx_seq_one_letter_code
_entity_poly.pdbx_strand_id
1 'polypeptide(L)'
;HLLGGVPLVAALASLSPTALWCVTPAPADPQGLPPGIATAAIESGEAIVLLGAGGPHALVPQVQEFGSELEPGAFVRWRLIEATGVLAPTAGPGESGLHLLHTMREAIDELTRLDVAQERPDLREAFLDLALPASPSLAHALERVSERRRDLLLRALRLMAIVDLASQDDGAAVTLGQITARTGVMRDLDRAARQAVAVGSYRRLTA
;
A
#
# COMPACT_ATOMS: atom_id res chain seq x y z
N HIS A 1 -15.17 -0.42 13.09
CA HIS A 1 -14.50 -1.58 12.50
C HIS A 1 -14.90 -2.86 13.22
N LEU A 2 -15.56 -3.79 12.54
CA LEU A 2 -16.06 -5.03 13.11
C LEU A 2 -15.51 -6.25 12.37
N LEU A 3 -15.27 -7.33 13.11
CA LEU A 3 -14.97 -8.66 12.61
C LEU A 3 -16.06 -9.62 13.11
N GLY A 4 -16.90 -10.15 12.21
CA GLY A 4 -17.99 -11.04 12.62
C GLY A 4 -18.95 -10.45 13.66
N GLY A 5 -19.13 -9.11 13.68
CA GLY A 5 -19.95 -8.40 14.68
C GLY A 5 -19.21 -8.00 15.97
N VAL A 6 -17.93 -8.37 16.10
CA VAL A 6 -17.09 -8.03 17.27
C VAL A 6 -16.18 -6.84 16.90
N PRO A 7 -15.91 -5.89 17.80
CA PRO A 7 -14.92 -4.84 17.57
C PRO A 7 -13.57 -5.42 17.15
N LEU A 8 -12.94 -4.87 16.10
CA LEU A 8 -11.67 -5.40 15.55
C LEU A 8 -10.58 -5.55 16.61
N VAL A 9 -10.46 -4.59 17.53
CA VAL A 9 -9.44 -4.65 18.61
C VAL A 9 -9.64 -5.86 19.51
N ALA A 10 -10.89 -6.17 19.88
CA ALA A 10 -11.21 -7.33 20.71
C ALA A 10 -10.95 -8.65 19.96
N ALA A 11 -11.28 -8.70 18.66
CA ALA A 11 -11.00 -9.83 17.80
C ALA A 11 -9.49 -10.07 17.62
N LEU A 12 -8.71 -9.01 17.41
CA LEU A 12 -7.24 -9.10 17.34
C LEU A 12 -6.63 -9.60 18.63
N ALA A 13 -7.14 -9.14 19.78
CA ALA A 13 -6.68 -9.63 21.09
C ALA A 13 -6.91 -11.15 21.25
N SER A 14 -8.05 -11.67 20.77
CA SER A 14 -8.34 -13.11 20.83
C SER A 14 -7.48 -13.96 19.88
N LEU A 15 -7.04 -13.41 18.76
CA LEU A 15 -6.17 -14.09 17.81
C LEU A 15 -4.71 -14.18 18.29
N SER A 16 -4.32 -13.37 19.27
CA SER A 16 -2.97 -13.34 19.86
C SER A 16 -1.88 -13.37 18.78
N PRO A 17 -1.87 -12.44 17.82
CA PRO A 17 -0.89 -12.47 16.75
C PRO A 17 0.52 -12.22 17.28
N THR A 18 1.51 -12.95 16.76
CA THR A 18 2.94 -12.77 17.06
C THR A 18 3.63 -11.82 16.07
N ALA A 19 3.05 -11.63 14.90
CA ALA A 19 3.49 -10.61 13.94
C ALA A 19 2.32 -10.17 13.05
N LEU A 20 2.44 -8.95 12.52
CA LEU A 20 1.49 -8.42 11.53
C LEU A 20 2.18 -7.45 10.58
N TRP A 21 1.62 -7.31 9.38
CA TRP A 21 1.99 -6.28 8.41
C TRP A 21 0.84 -6.00 7.45
N CYS A 22 0.86 -4.82 6.83
CA CYS A 22 -0.07 -4.46 5.76
C CYS A 22 0.49 -4.90 4.41
N VAL A 23 -0.38 -5.34 3.52
CA VAL A 23 -0.11 -5.55 2.11
C VAL A 23 -1.12 -4.75 1.30
N THR A 24 -0.68 -4.26 0.15
CA THR A 24 -1.47 -3.50 -0.81
C THR A 24 -1.39 -4.19 -2.17
N PRO A 25 -2.01 -5.38 -2.34
CA PRO A 25 -1.86 -6.19 -3.53
C PRO A 25 -2.48 -5.52 -4.76
N ALA A 26 -1.93 -5.86 -5.92
CA ALA A 26 -2.43 -5.44 -7.22
C ALA A 26 -2.57 -6.67 -8.15
N PRO A 27 -3.35 -6.59 -9.24
CA PRO A 27 -3.55 -7.72 -10.15
C PRO A 27 -2.26 -8.38 -10.65
N ALA A 28 -1.21 -7.57 -10.90
CA ALA A 28 0.09 -8.05 -11.35
C ALA A 28 1.06 -8.38 -10.20
N ASP A 29 0.72 -8.07 -8.95
CA ASP A 29 1.55 -8.29 -7.76
C ASP A 29 0.68 -8.60 -6.53
N PRO A 30 0.34 -9.86 -6.29
CA PRO A 30 -0.45 -10.28 -5.13
C PRO A 30 0.33 -10.18 -3.80
N GLN A 31 1.57 -9.72 -3.80
CA GLN A 31 2.44 -9.56 -2.62
C GLN A 31 2.57 -10.83 -1.76
N GLY A 32 2.67 -11.98 -2.42
CA GLY A 32 2.81 -13.29 -1.74
C GLY A 32 1.54 -13.80 -1.08
N LEU A 33 0.40 -13.19 -1.32
CA LEU A 33 -0.89 -13.73 -0.87
C LEU A 33 -1.29 -14.95 -1.70
N PRO A 34 -1.79 -16.03 -1.07
CA PRO A 34 -2.35 -17.18 -1.77
C PRO A 34 -3.54 -16.78 -2.65
N PRO A 35 -3.81 -17.48 -3.77
CA PRO A 35 -4.86 -17.11 -4.72
C PRO A 35 -6.25 -16.90 -4.09
N GLY A 36 -6.63 -17.73 -3.09
CA GLY A 36 -7.93 -17.60 -2.43
C GLY A 36 -8.11 -16.31 -1.61
N ILE A 37 -7.01 -15.67 -1.20
CA ILE A 37 -7.01 -14.39 -0.48
C ILE A 37 -6.72 -13.25 -1.43
N ALA A 38 -5.81 -13.48 -2.38
CA ALA A 38 -5.34 -12.46 -3.30
C ALA A 38 -6.49 -11.77 -4.05
N THR A 39 -7.49 -12.52 -4.54
CA THR A 39 -8.65 -11.95 -5.23
C THR A 39 -9.38 -10.94 -4.35
N ALA A 40 -9.76 -11.34 -3.14
CA ALA A 40 -10.49 -10.45 -2.23
C ALA A 40 -9.65 -9.25 -1.77
N ALA A 41 -8.35 -9.46 -1.56
CA ALA A 41 -7.43 -8.41 -1.14
C ALA A 41 -7.13 -7.41 -2.29
N ILE A 42 -7.07 -7.87 -3.54
CA ILE A 42 -6.93 -7.02 -4.73
C ILE A 42 -8.20 -6.19 -4.95
N GLU A 43 -9.38 -6.79 -4.80
CA GLU A 43 -10.66 -6.08 -4.89
C GLU A 43 -10.78 -4.98 -3.82
N SER A 44 -10.26 -5.23 -2.63
CA SER A 44 -10.23 -4.27 -1.52
C SER A 44 -9.09 -3.24 -1.63
N GLY A 45 -8.03 -3.53 -2.39
CA GLY A 45 -6.81 -2.74 -2.49
C GLY A 45 -5.83 -2.93 -1.32
N GLU A 46 -6.26 -3.58 -0.23
CA GLU A 46 -5.42 -3.77 0.96
C GLU A 46 -5.81 -5.00 1.78
N ALA A 47 -4.87 -5.49 2.57
CA ALA A 47 -5.13 -6.47 3.61
C ALA A 47 -4.09 -6.37 4.73
N ILE A 48 -4.43 -6.91 5.92
CA ILE A 48 -3.49 -7.10 7.01
C ILE A 48 -3.20 -8.59 7.13
N VAL A 49 -1.94 -8.96 7.07
CA VAL A 49 -1.50 -10.34 7.34
C VAL A 49 -1.13 -10.46 8.81
N LEU A 50 -1.56 -11.55 9.42
CA LEU A 50 -1.32 -11.89 10.81
C LEU A 50 -0.62 -13.24 10.90
N LEU A 51 0.40 -13.34 11.74
CA LEU A 51 0.97 -14.61 12.16
C LEU A 51 0.65 -14.84 13.62
N GLY A 52 0.21 -16.01 13.97
CA GLY A 52 -0.13 -16.37 15.36
C GLY A 52 -0.12 -17.87 15.57
N ALA A 53 -0.44 -18.32 16.79
CA ALA A 53 -0.45 -19.73 17.16
C ALA A 53 -1.44 -20.58 16.36
N GLY A 54 -2.52 -19.98 15.85
CA GLY A 54 -3.50 -20.62 14.96
C GLY A 54 -3.13 -20.64 13.49
N GLY A 55 -1.89 -20.31 13.14
CA GLY A 55 -1.44 -20.19 11.75
C GLY A 55 -1.58 -18.77 11.19
N PRO A 56 -1.15 -18.57 9.93
CA PRO A 56 -1.31 -17.31 9.25
C PRO A 56 -2.77 -17.00 8.91
N HIS A 57 -3.16 -15.73 9.03
CA HIS A 57 -4.48 -15.23 8.63
C HIS A 57 -4.32 -13.93 7.84
N ALA A 58 -5.31 -13.62 7.01
CA ALA A 58 -5.45 -12.31 6.42
C ALA A 58 -6.77 -11.65 6.86
N LEU A 59 -6.70 -10.38 7.19
CA LEU A 59 -7.85 -9.51 7.40
C LEU A 59 -8.03 -8.64 6.16
N VAL A 60 -9.15 -8.82 5.48
CA VAL A 60 -9.50 -8.03 4.28
C VAL A 60 -10.63 -7.09 4.65
N PRO A 61 -10.47 -5.76 4.48
CA PRO A 61 -11.51 -4.81 4.80
C PRO A 61 -12.59 -4.84 3.72
N GLN A 62 -13.83 -4.67 4.15
CA GLN A 62 -14.98 -4.42 3.29
C GLN A 62 -15.57 -3.07 3.71
N VAL A 63 -15.38 -2.08 2.86
CA VAL A 63 -15.87 -0.72 3.12
C VAL A 63 -17.29 -0.63 2.56
N GLN A 64 -18.20 -0.18 3.37
CA GLN A 64 -19.58 0.13 2.99
C GLN A 64 -19.83 1.59 3.27
N GLU A 65 -19.96 2.38 2.23
CA GLU A 65 -20.29 3.80 2.33
C GLU A 65 -21.79 3.97 2.60
N PHE A 66 -22.12 4.99 3.36
CA PHE A 66 -23.50 5.38 3.67
C PHE A 66 -23.57 6.90 3.90
N GLY A 67 -24.81 7.42 3.97
CA GLY A 67 -25.07 8.85 4.13
C GLY A 67 -25.30 9.55 2.80
N SER A 68 -25.22 10.87 2.81
CA SER A 68 -25.39 11.73 1.62
C SER A 68 -24.05 12.37 1.23
N GLU A 69 -24.02 13.04 0.09
CA GLU A 69 -22.85 13.83 -0.32
C GLU A 69 -22.46 14.90 0.70
N LEU A 70 -23.43 15.39 1.50
CA LEU A 70 -23.19 16.41 2.53
C LEU A 70 -22.72 15.80 3.86
N GLU A 71 -23.07 14.55 4.14
CA GLU A 71 -22.70 13.83 5.35
C GLU A 71 -22.25 12.39 4.97
N PRO A 72 -21.10 12.23 4.32
CA PRO A 72 -20.60 10.92 3.96
C PRO A 72 -20.12 10.17 5.19
N GLY A 73 -20.45 8.90 5.28
CA GLY A 73 -19.98 7.99 6.31
C GLY A 73 -19.49 6.68 5.70
N ALA A 74 -18.63 5.98 6.41
CA ALA A 74 -18.17 4.66 6.00
C ALA A 74 -18.16 3.69 7.17
N PHE A 75 -18.64 2.49 6.93
CA PHE A 75 -18.56 1.37 7.85
C PHE A 75 -17.58 0.34 7.31
N VAL A 76 -16.58 -0.04 8.10
CA VAL A 76 -15.59 -1.04 7.71
C VAL A 76 -15.84 -2.33 8.46
N ARG A 77 -16.13 -3.39 7.72
CA ARG A 77 -16.21 -4.76 8.22
C ARG A 77 -14.97 -5.51 7.77
N TRP A 78 -14.33 -6.23 8.68
CA TRP A 78 -13.16 -7.03 8.37
C TRP A 78 -13.55 -8.50 8.18
N ARG A 79 -13.06 -9.11 7.11
CA ARG A 79 -13.18 -10.54 6.84
C ARG A 79 -11.89 -11.23 7.21
N LEU A 80 -11.94 -12.16 8.17
CA LEU A 80 -10.82 -13.02 8.53
C LEU A 80 -10.80 -14.23 7.59
N ILE A 81 -9.65 -14.49 6.99
CA ILE A 81 -9.45 -15.61 6.07
C ILE A 81 -8.18 -16.34 6.51
N GLU A 82 -8.26 -17.66 6.68
CA GLU A 82 -7.09 -18.48 6.92
C GLU A 82 -6.13 -18.42 5.71
N ALA A 83 -4.85 -18.26 5.99
CA ALA A 83 -3.80 -18.13 4.99
C ALA A 83 -2.80 -19.27 5.14
N THR A 84 -2.33 -19.80 4.02
CA THR A 84 -1.25 -20.79 3.98
C THR A 84 -0.14 -20.29 3.08
N GLY A 85 1.11 -20.52 3.48
CA GLY A 85 2.26 -20.17 2.63
C GLY A 85 2.59 -18.66 2.56
N VAL A 86 2.06 -17.84 3.46
CA VAL A 86 2.40 -16.42 3.52
C VAL A 86 3.73 -16.23 4.24
N LEU A 87 4.63 -15.46 3.64
CA LEU A 87 5.95 -15.17 4.18
C LEU A 87 6.01 -13.73 4.70
N ALA A 88 6.57 -13.57 5.90
CA ALA A 88 6.84 -12.25 6.46
C ALA A 88 7.93 -11.52 5.64
N PRO A 89 7.88 -10.19 5.56
CA PRO A 89 8.96 -9.41 4.97
C PRO A 89 10.29 -9.71 5.66
N THR A 90 11.33 -10.03 4.87
CA THR A 90 12.67 -10.34 5.37
C THR A 90 13.60 -9.13 5.35
N ALA A 91 13.38 -8.19 4.43
CA ALA A 91 14.16 -6.97 4.33
C ALA A 91 13.96 -6.04 5.55
N GLY A 92 15.03 -5.37 5.94
CA GLY A 92 14.95 -4.33 6.96
C GLY A 92 14.46 -2.98 6.40
N PRO A 93 13.94 -2.06 7.25
CA PRO A 93 13.46 -0.75 6.79
C PRO A 93 14.51 0.09 6.07
N GLY A 94 15.80 -0.03 6.45
CA GLY A 94 16.89 0.67 5.79
C GLY A 94 17.18 0.13 4.39
N GLU A 95 17.21 -1.18 4.24
CA GLU A 95 17.42 -1.86 2.96
C GLU A 95 16.26 -1.56 1.99
N SER A 96 15.02 -1.68 2.47
CA SER A 96 13.84 -1.35 1.69
C SER A 96 13.81 0.13 1.28
N GLY A 97 14.25 1.04 2.16
CA GLY A 97 14.37 2.46 1.84
C GLY A 97 15.42 2.75 0.76
N LEU A 98 16.56 2.06 0.78
CA LEU A 98 17.58 2.17 -0.27
C LEU A 98 17.08 1.62 -1.60
N HIS A 99 16.42 0.47 -1.59
CA HIS A 99 15.80 -0.11 -2.79
C HIS A 99 14.78 0.85 -3.40
N LEU A 100 13.87 1.41 -2.59
CA LEU A 100 12.88 2.38 -3.05
C LEU A 100 13.54 3.61 -3.71
N LEU A 101 14.60 4.16 -3.09
CA LEU A 101 15.34 5.30 -3.64
C LEU A 101 16.06 4.95 -4.96
N HIS A 102 16.60 3.74 -5.07
CA HIS A 102 17.25 3.27 -6.30
C HIS A 102 16.23 3.17 -7.44
N THR A 103 15.11 2.48 -7.22
CA THR A 103 14.03 2.37 -8.21
C THR A 103 13.49 3.73 -8.64
N MET A 104 13.35 4.68 -7.70
CA MET A 104 12.95 6.06 -8.05
C MET A 104 13.95 6.75 -8.97
N ARG A 105 15.27 6.59 -8.75
CA ARG A 105 16.30 7.17 -9.63
C ARG A 105 16.28 6.55 -11.02
N GLU A 106 16.21 5.22 -11.10
CA GLU A 106 16.11 4.52 -12.38
C GLU A 106 14.86 4.96 -13.16
N ALA A 107 13.74 5.14 -12.46
CA ALA A 107 12.51 5.64 -13.06
C ALA A 107 12.65 7.07 -13.62
N ILE A 108 13.29 7.98 -12.87
CA ILE A 108 13.56 9.36 -13.32
C ILE A 108 14.44 9.34 -14.57
N ASP A 109 15.52 8.57 -14.57
CA ASP A 109 16.45 8.46 -15.69
C ASP A 109 15.75 7.92 -16.94
N GLU A 110 14.94 6.88 -16.78
CA GLU A 110 14.21 6.26 -17.88
C GLU A 110 13.10 7.18 -18.43
N LEU A 111 12.30 7.81 -17.58
CA LEU A 111 11.26 8.75 -18.02
C LEU A 111 11.87 9.98 -18.72
N THR A 112 13.02 10.45 -18.23
CA THR A 112 13.76 11.55 -18.88
C THR A 112 14.26 11.13 -20.28
N ARG A 113 14.81 9.90 -20.39
CA ARG A 113 15.28 9.36 -21.67
C ARG A 113 14.14 9.18 -22.69
N LEU A 114 12.96 8.81 -22.22
CA LEU A 114 11.77 8.64 -23.08
C LEU A 114 11.17 9.97 -23.53
N ASP A 115 11.53 11.08 -22.89
CA ASP A 115 10.97 12.42 -23.14
C ASP A 115 9.43 12.43 -23.09
N VAL A 116 8.86 11.67 -22.16
CA VAL A 116 7.40 11.54 -21.99
C VAL A 116 6.88 12.38 -20.82
N ALA A 117 7.72 13.22 -20.23
CA ALA A 117 7.33 14.15 -19.19
C ALA A 117 6.50 15.28 -19.82
N GLN A 118 5.27 15.41 -19.40
CA GLN A 118 4.38 16.51 -19.78
C GLN A 118 3.90 17.24 -18.54
N GLU A 119 3.91 18.57 -18.60
CA GLU A 119 3.27 19.37 -17.55
C GLU A 119 1.76 19.12 -17.59
N ARG A 120 1.20 18.80 -16.43
CA ARG A 120 -0.23 18.51 -16.21
C ARG A 120 -0.81 19.57 -15.28
N PRO A 121 -1.22 20.73 -15.83
CA PRO A 121 -1.80 21.81 -15.01
C PRO A 121 -3.06 21.38 -14.27
N ASP A 122 -3.85 20.49 -14.86
CA ASP A 122 -5.07 19.89 -14.33
C ASP A 122 -4.81 19.00 -13.08
N LEU A 123 -3.62 18.40 -12.97
CA LEU A 123 -3.20 17.58 -11.83
C LEU A 123 -2.29 18.32 -10.84
N ARG A 124 -1.93 19.57 -11.15
CA ARG A 124 -0.98 20.35 -10.33
C ARG A 124 -1.43 20.43 -8.87
N GLU A 125 -2.70 20.74 -8.63
CA GLU A 125 -3.27 20.86 -7.27
C GLU A 125 -3.19 19.51 -6.55
N ALA A 126 -3.59 18.41 -7.20
CA ALA A 126 -3.51 17.08 -6.62
C ALA A 126 -2.06 16.67 -6.28
N PHE A 127 -1.08 17.00 -7.13
CA PHE A 127 0.34 16.77 -6.81
C PHE A 127 0.84 17.63 -5.65
N LEU A 128 0.36 18.88 -5.52
CA LEU A 128 0.68 19.75 -4.40
C LEU A 128 0.10 19.19 -3.09
N ASP A 129 -1.12 18.67 -3.12
CA ASP A 129 -1.75 18.03 -1.96
C ASP A 129 -0.96 16.80 -1.48
N LEU A 130 -0.39 16.02 -2.41
CA LEU A 130 0.49 14.90 -2.06
C LEU A 130 1.80 15.35 -1.40
N ALA A 131 2.24 16.58 -1.60
CA ALA A 131 3.41 17.15 -0.95
C ALA A 131 3.13 17.62 0.49
N LEU A 132 1.86 17.80 0.87
CA LEU A 132 1.47 18.21 2.21
C LEU A 132 1.86 17.19 3.27
N PRO A 133 1.99 17.59 4.55
CA PRO A 133 2.18 16.68 5.66
C PRO A 133 1.07 15.62 5.70
N ALA A 134 1.39 14.45 6.26
CA ALA A 134 0.40 13.39 6.48
C ALA A 134 -0.83 13.93 7.22
N SER A 135 -2.00 13.39 6.88
CA SER A 135 -3.23 13.75 7.58
C SER A 135 -3.08 13.55 9.11
N PRO A 136 -3.77 14.33 9.95
CA PRO A 136 -3.70 14.17 11.40
C PRO A 136 -3.97 12.72 11.85
N SER A 137 -4.91 12.03 11.21
CA SER A 137 -5.23 10.63 11.50
C SER A 137 -4.06 9.68 11.21
N LEU A 138 -3.39 9.86 10.06
CA LEU A 138 -2.21 9.07 9.70
C LEU A 138 -1.02 9.41 10.60
N ALA A 139 -0.80 10.68 10.90
CA ALA A 139 0.25 11.11 11.81
C ALA A 139 0.09 10.46 13.19
N HIS A 140 -1.14 10.50 13.76
CA HIS A 140 -1.46 9.86 15.03
C HIS A 140 -1.25 8.33 14.98
N ALA A 141 -1.68 7.66 13.91
CA ALA A 141 -1.47 6.22 13.73
C ALA A 141 0.03 5.83 13.72
N LEU A 142 0.89 6.74 13.26
CA LEU A 142 2.33 6.53 13.15
C LEU A 142 3.15 7.00 14.35
N GLU A 143 2.55 7.60 15.39
CA GLU A 143 3.27 8.11 16.58
C GLU A 143 4.11 7.04 17.28
N ARG A 144 3.62 5.80 17.33
CA ARG A 144 4.29 4.65 17.97
C ARG A 144 5.16 3.83 17.03
N VAL A 145 5.37 4.32 15.81
CA VAL A 145 6.24 3.69 14.81
C VAL A 145 7.60 4.36 14.90
N SER A 146 8.69 3.58 14.86
CA SER A 146 10.05 4.17 14.87
C SER A 146 10.23 5.10 13.67
N GLU A 147 11.00 6.16 13.84
CA GLU A 147 11.24 7.21 12.85
C GLU A 147 11.58 6.64 11.47
N ARG A 148 12.56 5.72 11.41
CA ARG A 148 12.98 5.08 10.14
C ARG A 148 11.84 4.35 9.43
N ARG A 149 10.94 3.67 10.17
CA ARG A 149 9.79 3.00 9.58
C ARG A 149 8.72 3.99 9.15
N ARG A 150 8.49 5.02 9.96
CA ARG A 150 7.56 6.09 9.64
C ARG A 150 7.94 6.80 8.35
N ASP A 151 9.23 7.16 8.21
CA ASP A 151 9.74 7.81 7.00
C ASP A 151 9.59 6.91 5.77
N LEU A 152 9.87 5.60 5.92
CA LEU A 152 9.66 4.63 4.85
C LEU A 152 8.20 4.56 4.43
N LEU A 153 7.27 4.42 5.40
CA LEU A 153 5.83 4.35 5.14
C LEU A 153 5.31 5.61 4.46
N LEU A 154 5.64 6.80 4.99
CA LEU A 154 5.19 8.06 4.41
C LEU A 154 5.70 8.25 2.98
N ARG A 155 6.95 7.89 2.72
CA ARG A 155 7.53 7.93 1.37
C ARG A 155 6.87 6.95 0.43
N ALA A 156 6.64 5.70 0.88
CA ALA A 156 6.01 4.67 0.09
C ALA A 156 4.55 5.01 -0.27
N LEU A 157 3.75 5.44 0.72
CA LEU A 157 2.36 5.83 0.50
C LEU A 157 2.24 7.03 -0.45
N ARG A 158 3.13 8.02 -0.30
CA ARG A 158 3.18 9.17 -1.22
C ARG A 158 3.54 8.73 -2.64
N LEU A 159 4.51 7.84 -2.79
CA LEU A 159 4.91 7.35 -4.11
C LEU A 159 3.78 6.54 -4.77
N MET A 160 3.06 5.69 -4.02
CA MET A 160 1.88 4.99 -4.55
C MET A 160 0.84 5.98 -5.07
N ALA A 161 0.52 7.02 -4.31
CA ALA A 161 -0.43 8.03 -4.72
C ALA A 161 0.03 8.83 -5.96
N ILE A 162 1.33 9.13 -6.07
CA ILE A 162 1.92 9.77 -7.26
C ILE A 162 1.79 8.84 -8.48
N VAL A 163 2.12 7.55 -8.32
CA VAL A 163 2.03 6.57 -9.42
C VAL A 163 0.59 6.38 -9.85
N ASP A 164 -0.35 6.29 -8.92
CA ASP A 164 -1.78 6.19 -9.22
C ASP A 164 -2.25 7.39 -10.05
N LEU A 165 -1.95 8.60 -9.58
CA LEU A 165 -2.29 9.84 -10.29
C LEU A 165 -1.63 9.91 -11.68
N ALA A 166 -0.35 9.54 -11.78
CA ALA A 166 0.38 9.55 -13.05
C ALA A 166 -0.07 8.45 -14.02
N SER A 167 -0.74 7.40 -13.54
CA SER A 167 -1.21 6.27 -14.35
C SER A 167 -2.63 6.44 -14.87
N GLN A 168 -3.30 7.57 -14.59
CA GLN A 168 -4.65 7.84 -15.08
C GLN A 168 -4.70 8.05 -16.60
N ASP A 169 -3.55 8.34 -17.22
CA ASP A 169 -3.39 8.44 -18.67
C ASP A 169 -1.95 8.10 -19.11
N ASP A 170 -1.73 8.13 -20.43
CA ASP A 170 -0.42 7.83 -21.04
C ASP A 170 0.56 9.02 -21.02
N GLY A 171 0.17 10.19 -20.48
CA GLY A 171 0.99 11.40 -20.47
C GLY A 171 1.32 11.89 -21.89
N ALA A 172 2.59 12.25 -22.14
CA ALA A 172 3.08 12.65 -23.44
C ALA A 172 3.54 11.49 -24.33
N ALA A 173 3.31 10.23 -23.93
CA ALA A 173 3.71 9.08 -24.73
C ALA A 173 2.83 8.96 -26.00
N VAL A 174 3.45 9.04 -27.16
CA VAL A 174 2.77 9.04 -28.47
C VAL A 174 2.92 7.70 -29.18
N THR A 175 4.01 6.99 -28.94
CA THR A 175 4.28 5.70 -29.57
C THR A 175 3.95 4.54 -28.65
N LEU A 176 3.57 3.41 -29.21
CA LEU A 176 3.34 2.17 -28.45
C LEU A 176 4.56 1.77 -27.60
N GLY A 177 5.77 1.99 -28.14
CA GLY A 177 7.02 1.74 -27.41
C GLY A 177 7.16 2.62 -26.17
N GLN A 178 6.88 3.92 -26.29
CA GLN A 178 6.90 4.86 -25.17
C GLN A 178 5.83 4.51 -24.12
N ILE A 179 4.61 4.19 -24.55
CA ILE A 179 3.52 3.78 -23.65
C ILE A 179 3.92 2.53 -22.86
N THR A 180 4.44 1.51 -23.55
CA THR A 180 4.86 0.25 -22.91
C THR A 180 6.00 0.48 -21.90
N ALA A 181 7.02 1.25 -22.30
CA ALA A 181 8.15 1.55 -21.42
C ALA A 181 7.72 2.36 -20.19
N ARG A 182 6.91 3.40 -20.36
CA ARG A 182 6.37 4.22 -19.28
C ARG A 182 5.53 3.35 -18.30
N THR A 183 4.65 2.51 -18.83
CA THR A 183 3.83 1.58 -18.02
C THR A 183 4.72 0.62 -17.23
N GLY A 184 5.82 0.15 -17.80
CA GLY A 184 6.83 -0.67 -17.12
C GLY A 184 7.43 0.06 -15.93
N VAL A 185 7.91 1.30 -16.13
CA VAL A 185 8.48 2.14 -15.07
C VAL A 185 7.48 2.38 -13.94
N MET A 186 6.23 2.74 -14.27
CA MET A 186 5.18 2.97 -13.26
C MET A 186 4.89 1.70 -12.44
N ARG A 187 4.87 0.54 -13.09
CA ARG A 187 4.67 -0.75 -12.42
C ARG A 187 5.81 -1.10 -11.47
N ASP A 188 7.05 -0.82 -11.84
CA ASP A 188 8.21 -1.11 -10.98
C ASP A 188 8.25 -0.17 -9.77
N LEU A 189 7.93 1.11 -9.96
CA LEU A 189 7.75 2.08 -8.87
C LEU A 189 6.65 1.64 -7.90
N ASP A 190 5.48 1.27 -8.42
CA ASP A 190 4.34 0.82 -7.63
C ASP A 190 4.71 -0.42 -6.81
N ARG A 191 5.34 -1.41 -7.43
CA ARG A 191 5.80 -2.64 -6.75
C ARG A 191 6.78 -2.31 -5.63
N ALA A 192 7.79 -1.48 -5.87
CA ALA A 192 8.76 -1.09 -4.86
C ALA A 192 8.09 -0.34 -3.69
N ALA A 193 7.14 0.55 -3.97
CA ALA A 193 6.39 1.26 -2.95
C ALA A 193 5.52 0.33 -2.10
N ARG A 194 4.79 -0.61 -2.73
CA ARG A 194 3.98 -1.64 -2.03
C ARG A 194 4.84 -2.53 -1.13
N GLN A 195 6.01 -2.96 -1.60
CA GLN A 195 6.96 -3.71 -0.78
C GLN A 195 7.46 -2.88 0.41
N ALA A 196 7.72 -1.59 0.21
CA ALA A 196 8.12 -0.69 1.28
C ALA A 196 7.00 -0.50 2.33
N VAL A 197 5.71 -0.49 1.94
CA VAL A 197 4.58 -0.50 2.88
C VAL A 197 4.59 -1.77 3.71
N ALA A 198 4.77 -2.95 3.11
CA ALA A 198 4.80 -4.21 3.85
C ALA A 198 5.95 -4.24 4.87
N VAL A 199 7.16 -3.83 4.48
CA VAL A 199 8.32 -3.75 5.37
C VAL A 199 8.14 -2.69 6.46
N GLY A 200 7.65 -1.51 6.11
CA GLY A 200 7.44 -0.40 7.03
C GLY A 200 6.39 -0.70 8.09
N SER A 201 5.33 -1.39 7.72
CA SER A 201 4.22 -1.78 8.60
C SER A 201 4.49 -3.05 9.39
N TYR A 202 5.49 -3.86 9.01
CA TYR A 202 5.79 -5.11 9.71
C TYR A 202 6.12 -4.88 11.18
N ARG A 203 5.39 -5.54 12.06
CA ARG A 203 5.62 -5.54 13.50
C ARG A 203 5.65 -6.96 14.04
N ARG A 204 6.70 -7.28 14.79
CA ARG A 204 6.71 -8.42 15.68
C ARG A 204 6.05 -7.98 16.99
N LEU A 205 5.09 -8.74 17.44
CA LEU A 205 4.39 -8.52 18.69
C LEU A 205 5.00 -9.48 19.71
N THR A 206 5.60 -8.93 20.76
CA THR A 206 6.03 -9.71 21.93
C THR A 206 4.80 -9.93 22.80
N ALA A 207 4.60 -11.17 23.22
CA ALA A 207 3.58 -11.51 24.21
C ALA A 207 3.87 -10.82 25.53
#